data_73080a4a0d2dd8324f27635926e33148
#
_entry.id   73080a4a0d2dd8324f27635926e33148
#
_cell.length_a   1.000
_cell.length_b   1.000
_cell.length_c   1.000
_cell.angle_alpha   90.00
_cell.angle_beta   90.00
_cell.angle_gamma   90.00
#
_symmetry.space_group_name_H-M   'P 1'
#
loop_
_entity.id
_entity.type
_entity.pdbx_description
1 polymer ?
#
loop_
_entity_poly.entity_id
_entity_poly.type
_entity_poly.pdbx_seq_one_letter_code
_entity_poly.pdbx_strand_id
1 'polypeptide(L)'
;AGALASAAALAAALPAHAAPEVIRIGVATAGGGDPVTWGGSPGGVARNQQWLEEAFKGSGTRVEWLFFKGAGPAVNEALSNRQIDFAYQGDLPSLVGRANGLETKLLLASGTRNNLYVVVPAASDIRAIQDLKGRKVSIFRGTNGHLAAVNVLAANGLTERDLKGINLDTGSAQAALVSNGVDAAFGGYEWFKLRDQGLVRVIYSTQGQDPAFTRQAGLLVRSEFEQAHPGEVQRVVDVFVRAAQWSSDEKNRAALFESWARSGTPVKSWEAEFENQGLAERNSPLLDGFVVARYKAVVADALQLKLIRRSVTVDDWIEPRYLQASLRKLGLEGHWRAHDSRGKPVPGTDSVATNAR
;
A
#
# COMPACT_ATOMS: atom_id res chain seq x y z
N ALA A 1 8.62 29.12 -64.69
CA ALA A 1 8.59 29.81 -63.41
C ALA A 1 7.66 29.04 -62.47
N GLY A 2 8.20 28.17 -61.64
CA GLY A 2 7.44 27.41 -60.65
C GLY A 2 7.83 27.90 -59.26
N ALA A 3 6.88 28.42 -58.53
CA ALA A 3 7.05 28.83 -57.16
C ALA A 3 6.80 27.62 -56.24
N LEU A 4 7.83 27.20 -55.55
CA LEU A 4 7.73 26.24 -54.43
C LEU A 4 7.28 27.00 -53.16
N ALA A 5 6.07 26.74 -52.69
CA ALA A 5 5.57 27.21 -51.44
C ALA A 5 6.03 26.22 -50.31
N SER A 6 6.97 26.65 -49.52
CA SER A 6 7.38 25.93 -48.29
C SER A 6 6.34 26.16 -47.20
N ALA A 7 5.59 25.12 -46.87
CA ALA A 7 4.73 25.11 -45.68
C ALA A 7 5.59 24.86 -44.44
N ALA A 8 5.86 25.88 -43.67
CA ALA A 8 6.46 25.76 -42.33
C ALA A 8 5.38 25.27 -41.35
N ALA A 9 5.50 24.02 -40.90
CA ALA A 9 4.67 23.49 -39.83
C ALA A 9 5.09 24.17 -38.51
N LEU A 10 4.28 25.10 -37.99
CA LEU A 10 4.38 25.58 -36.62
C LEU A 10 4.00 24.42 -35.68
N ALA A 11 4.99 23.77 -35.13
CA ALA A 11 4.76 22.92 -33.96
C ALA A 11 4.37 23.84 -32.80
N ALA A 12 3.09 23.84 -32.42
CA ALA A 12 2.61 24.51 -31.22
C ALA A 12 3.28 23.84 -30.03
N ALA A 13 4.28 24.46 -29.45
CA ALA A 13 4.82 24.07 -28.16
C ALA A 13 3.70 24.23 -27.11
N LEU A 14 3.21 23.13 -26.57
CA LEU A 14 2.34 23.15 -25.40
C LEU A 14 3.07 23.95 -24.30
N PRO A 15 2.38 24.85 -23.57
CA PRO A 15 3.01 25.59 -22.49
C PRO A 15 3.57 24.58 -21.47
N ALA A 16 4.86 24.58 -21.27
CA ALA A 16 5.49 23.86 -20.19
C ALA A 16 4.92 24.44 -18.88
N HIS A 17 4.12 23.67 -18.16
CA HIS A 17 3.69 24.10 -16.83
C HIS A 17 4.93 24.29 -15.98
N ALA A 18 4.97 25.38 -15.22
CA ALA A 18 6.05 25.62 -14.26
C ALA A 18 6.11 24.44 -13.28
N ALA A 19 7.32 24.05 -12.86
CA ALA A 19 7.49 23.03 -11.85
C ALA A 19 6.70 23.41 -10.58
N PRO A 20 6.06 22.46 -9.88
CA PRO A 20 5.32 22.76 -8.68
C PRO A 20 6.27 23.20 -7.57
N GLU A 21 5.89 24.17 -6.75
CA GLU A 21 6.69 24.59 -5.60
C GLU A 21 6.79 23.48 -4.54
N VAL A 22 5.78 22.62 -4.46
CA VAL A 22 5.71 21.54 -3.48
C VAL A 22 5.03 20.32 -4.08
N ILE A 23 5.55 19.14 -3.75
CA ILE A 23 4.93 17.83 -3.96
C ILE A 23 4.51 17.31 -2.59
N ARG A 24 3.21 17.02 -2.43
CA ARG A 24 2.63 16.53 -1.17
C ARG A 24 2.26 15.07 -1.31
N ILE A 25 2.81 14.25 -0.42
CA ILE A 25 2.55 12.79 -0.41
C ILE A 25 1.81 12.44 0.86
N GLY A 26 0.56 12.02 0.71
CA GLY A 26 -0.26 11.50 1.80
C GLY A 26 0.04 10.04 2.08
N VAL A 27 0.20 9.68 3.35
CA VAL A 27 0.46 8.31 3.79
C VAL A 27 -0.67 7.84 4.71
N ALA A 28 -1.32 6.74 4.35
CA ALA A 28 -2.52 6.22 5.02
C ALA A 28 -2.20 5.49 6.34
N THR A 29 -1.41 6.12 7.19
CA THR A 29 -1.09 5.65 8.54
C THR A 29 -0.70 6.85 9.41
N ALA A 30 -0.84 6.73 10.72
CA ALA A 30 -0.31 7.71 11.65
C ALA A 30 1.23 7.80 11.59
N GLY A 31 1.89 6.72 11.17
CA GLY A 31 3.34 6.61 11.24
C GLY A 31 3.86 6.65 12.69
N GLY A 32 5.17 6.79 12.82
CA GLY A 32 5.84 6.94 14.10
C GLY A 32 7.30 7.36 13.91
N GLY A 33 8.00 7.64 15.01
CA GLY A 33 9.39 8.10 14.97
C GLY A 33 9.53 9.61 14.78
N ASP A 34 10.76 10.08 14.78
CA ASP A 34 11.14 11.45 14.51
C ASP A 34 12.38 11.45 13.58
N PRO A 35 12.27 11.94 12.34
CA PRO A 35 11.03 12.36 11.66
C PRO A 35 10.02 11.21 11.47
N VAL A 36 8.74 11.57 11.38
CA VAL A 36 7.66 10.57 11.20
C VAL A 36 7.87 9.76 9.93
N THR A 37 7.77 8.42 10.05
CA THR A 37 7.92 7.44 8.99
C THR A 37 7.00 6.25 9.19
N TRP A 38 7.10 5.26 8.30
CA TRP A 38 6.38 3.98 8.42
C TRP A 38 7.23 2.82 7.90
N GLY A 39 6.83 1.60 8.23
CA GLY A 39 7.46 0.38 7.76
C GLY A 39 6.54 -0.47 6.87
N GLY A 40 7.05 -1.62 6.43
CA GLY A 40 6.31 -2.61 5.63
C GLY A 40 6.12 -2.22 4.16
N SER A 41 6.80 -1.17 3.68
CA SER A 41 6.72 -0.70 2.31
C SER A 41 8.04 -0.06 1.86
N PRO A 42 8.41 -0.21 0.57
CA PRO A 42 9.55 0.52 -0.02
C PRO A 42 9.45 2.04 0.14
N GLY A 43 8.23 2.60 0.12
CA GLY A 43 8.01 4.02 0.33
C GLY A 43 8.56 4.52 1.68
N GLY A 44 8.49 3.71 2.74
CA GLY A 44 9.08 4.02 4.03
C GLY A 44 10.62 4.14 3.98
N VAL A 45 11.27 3.33 3.14
CA VAL A 45 12.71 3.44 2.88
C VAL A 45 13.03 4.74 2.16
N ALA A 46 12.28 5.07 1.10
CA ALA A 46 12.46 6.33 0.36
C ALA A 46 12.33 7.54 1.30
N ARG A 47 11.37 7.52 2.23
CA ARG A 47 11.19 8.54 3.27
C ARG A 47 12.38 8.60 4.23
N ASN A 48 12.80 7.45 4.78
CA ASN A 48 13.89 7.37 5.76
C ASN A 48 15.25 7.81 5.20
N GLN A 49 15.48 7.52 3.93
CA GLN A 49 16.71 7.86 3.22
C GLN A 49 16.64 9.25 2.53
N GLN A 50 15.52 9.95 2.63
CA GLN A 50 15.28 11.25 1.99
C GLN A 50 15.52 11.23 0.48
N TRP A 51 15.23 10.10 -0.19
CA TRP A 51 15.53 9.94 -1.61
C TRP A 51 14.66 10.79 -2.52
N LEU A 52 13.44 11.13 -2.11
CA LEU A 52 12.60 12.07 -2.84
C LEU A 52 13.13 13.49 -2.70
N GLU A 53 13.47 13.91 -1.49
CA GLU A 53 14.04 15.22 -1.22
C GLU A 53 15.34 15.42 -2.02
N GLU A 54 16.21 14.41 -2.06
CA GLU A 54 17.44 14.47 -2.86
C GLU A 54 17.15 14.50 -4.37
N ALA A 55 16.17 13.74 -4.84
CA ALA A 55 15.78 13.72 -6.27
C ALA A 55 15.25 15.08 -6.75
N PHE A 56 14.65 15.88 -5.87
CA PHE A 56 14.14 17.23 -6.19
C PHE A 56 15.07 18.36 -5.77
N LYS A 57 16.22 18.06 -5.20
CA LYS A 57 17.23 19.06 -4.80
C LYS A 57 17.64 19.91 -5.99
N GLY A 58 17.63 21.23 -5.80
CA GLY A 58 17.98 22.20 -6.84
C GLY A 58 16.94 22.44 -7.91
N SER A 59 15.79 21.76 -7.89
CA SER A 59 14.70 21.97 -8.85
C SER A 59 13.76 23.12 -8.48
N GLY A 60 13.85 23.65 -7.27
CA GLY A 60 12.89 24.60 -6.72
C GLY A 60 11.64 23.94 -6.12
N THR A 61 11.48 22.64 -6.29
CA THR A 61 10.36 21.85 -5.74
C THR A 61 10.78 21.23 -4.41
N ARG A 62 10.00 21.43 -3.35
CA ARG A 62 10.18 20.72 -2.07
C ARG A 62 9.20 19.57 -1.94
N VAL A 63 9.52 18.60 -1.10
CA VAL A 63 8.70 17.40 -0.84
C VAL A 63 8.14 17.48 0.58
N GLU A 64 6.85 17.23 0.73
CA GLU A 64 6.16 17.18 2.01
C GLU A 64 5.46 15.83 2.17
N TRP A 65 5.65 15.19 3.34
CA TRP A 65 5.00 13.96 3.72
C TRP A 65 3.94 14.24 4.77
N LEU A 66 2.70 13.84 4.50
CA LEU A 66 1.57 14.03 5.40
C LEU A 66 1.03 12.67 5.85
N PHE A 67 0.99 12.44 7.15
CA PHE A 67 0.56 11.18 7.75
C PHE A 67 -0.85 11.30 8.31
N PHE A 68 -1.70 10.33 8.02
CA PHE A 68 -3.12 10.37 8.37
C PHE A 68 -3.50 9.23 9.33
N LYS A 69 -3.75 9.55 10.60
CA LYS A 69 -4.21 8.61 11.61
C LYS A 69 -5.52 7.91 11.22
N GLY A 70 -6.39 8.62 10.50
CA GLY A 70 -7.64 8.08 9.95
C GLY A 70 -7.43 7.15 8.74
N ALA A 71 -6.18 6.85 8.38
CA ALA A 71 -5.78 5.97 7.28
C ALA A 71 -6.41 6.36 5.92
N GLY A 72 -6.80 5.36 5.10
CA GLY A 72 -7.31 5.59 3.76
C GLY A 72 -8.52 6.53 3.65
N PRO A 73 -9.53 6.45 4.51
CA PRO A 73 -10.63 7.42 4.51
C PRO A 73 -10.17 8.87 4.64
N ALA A 74 -9.25 9.16 5.56
CA ALA A 74 -8.70 10.52 5.73
C ALA A 74 -7.82 10.96 4.54
N VAL A 75 -7.07 10.03 3.93
CA VAL A 75 -6.33 10.28 2.69
C VAL A 75 -7.28 10.63 1.54
N ASN A 76 -8.40 9.94 1.39
CA ASN A 76 -9.41 10.26 0.38
C ASN A 76 -10.01 11.66 0.58
N GLU A 77 -10.23 12.08 1.82
CA GLU A 77 -10.67 13.44 2.15
C GLU A 77 -9.59 14.47 1.73
N ALA A 78 -8.33 14.22 2.05
CA ALA A 78 -7.22 15.08 1.66
C ALA A 78 -7.04 15.16 0.13
N LEU A 79 -7.23 14.05 -0.61
CA LEU A 79 -7.24 14.04 -2.08
C LEU A 79 -8.40 14.88 -2.64
N SER A 80 -9.61 14.73 -2.08
CA SER A 80 -10.80 15.48 -2.48
C SER A 80 -10.61 16.99 -2.29
N ASN A 81 -9.95 17.37 -1.20
CA ASN A 81 -9.65 18.75 -0.85
C ASN A 81 -8.36 19.30 -1.52
N ARG A 82 -7.71 18.54 -2.41
CA ARG A 82 -6.46 18.91 -3.08
C ARG A 82 -5.32 19.26 -2.11
N GLN A 83 -5.33 18.66 -0.92
CA GLN A 83 -4.29 18.86 0.10
C GLN A 83 -3.06 18.00 -0.15
N ILE A 84 -3.18 16.96 -0.96
CA ILE A 84 -2.09 16.06 -1.37
C ILE A 84 -2.15 15.80 -2.88
N ASP A 85 -1.00 15.50 -3.46
CA ASP A 85 -0.82 15.24 -4.89
C ASP A 85 -0.67 13.73 -5.16
N PHE A 86 0.05 13.04 -4.28
CA PHE A 86 0.22 11.59 -4.27
C PHE A 86 -0.36 10.99 -3.00
N ALA A 87 -0.77 9.73 -3.08
CA ALA A 87 -1.26 8.98 -1.94
C ALA A 87 -0.64 7.57 -1.90
N TYR A 88 -0.03 7.22 -0.79
CA TYR A 88 0.26 5.83 -0.43
C TYR A 88 -0.88 5.30 0.42
N GLN A 89 -1.66 4.37 -0.11
CA GLN A 89 -2.80 3.80 0.62
C GLN A 89 -3.17 2.40 0.13
N GLY A 90 -4.01 1.74 0.92
CA GLY A 90 -4.49 0.39 0.65
C GLY A 90 -5.50 0.30 -0.49
N ASP A 91 -5.78 -0.92 -0.89
CA ASP A 91 -6.65 -1.29 -2.02
C ASP A 91 -8.10 -0.79 -1.84
N LEU A 92 -8.79 -1.17 -0.76
CA LEU A 92 -10.19 -0.77 -0.55
C LEU A 92 -10.39 0.75 -0.57
N PRO A 93 -9.68 1.58 0.24
CA PRO A 93 -9.91 3.02 0.22
C PRO A 93 -9.57 3.66 -1.14
N SER A 94 -8.58 3.14 -1.88
CA SER A 94 -8.26 3.61 -3.23
C SER A 94 -9.45 3.46 -4.18
N LEU A 95 -10.10 2.31 -4.15
CA LEU A 95 -11.25 2.01 -4.99
C LEU A 95 -12.53 2.69 -4.51
N VAL A 96 -12.73 2.82 -3.19
CA VAL A 96 -13.83 3.62 -2.63
C VAL A 96 -13.71 5.08 -3.05
N GLY A 97 -12.52 5.67 -2.98
CA GLY A 97 -12.27 7.02 -3.47
C GLY A 97 -12.62 7.16 -4.95
N ARG A 98 -12.14 6.23 -5.78
CA ARG A 98 -12.43 6.22 -7.21
C ARG A 98 -13.93 6.08 -7.52
N ALA A 99 -14.62 5.17 -6.84
CA ALA A 99 -16.07 4.96 -6.97
C ALA A 99 -16.88 6.22 -6.58
N ASN A 100 -16.35 7.02 -5.66
CA ASN A 100 -16.95 8.29 -5.22
C ASN A 100 -16.53 9.50 -6.07
N GLY A 101 -15.79 9.28 -7.15
CA GLY A 101 -15.46 10.32 -8.14
C GLY A 101 -14.10 10.97 -7.94
N LEU A 102 -13.23 10.45 -7.06
CA LEU A 102 -11.84 10.92 -7.01
C LEU A 102 -11.09 10.53 -8.29
N GLU A 103 -10.62 11.54 -9.00
CA GLU A 103 -9.83 11.36 -10.20
C GLU A 103 -8.37 11.09 -9.82
N THR A 104 -8.03 9.80 -9.73
CA THR A 104 -6.69 9.31 -9.41
C THR A 104 -6.22 8.27 -10.41
N LYS A 105 -4.91 8.02 -10.44
CA LYS A 105 -4.28 6.91 -11.18
C LYS A 105 -3.42 6.09 -10.23
N LEU A 106 -3.42 4.75 -10.39
CA LEU A 106 -2.51 3.85 -9.70
C LEU A 106 -1.23 3.72 -10.52
N LEU A 107 -0.10 4.11 -9.93
CA LEU A 107 1.20 4.18 -10.60
C LEU A 107 2.04 2.91 -10.43
N LEU A 108 2.02 2.31 -9.24
CA LEU A 108 2.78 1.12 -8.88
C LEU A 108 2.26 0.48 -7.59
N ALA A 109 2.58 -0.78 -7.39
CA ALA A 109 2.37 -1.47 -6.12
C ALA A 109 3.49 -1.09 -5.13
N SER A 110 3.15 -0.94 -3.85
CA SER A 110 4.12 -0.60 -2.81
C SER A 110 3.71 -1.22 -1.47
N GLY A 111 4.28 -2.37 -1.14
CA GLY A 111 3.84 -3.20 -0.02
C GLY A 111 2.64 -4.06 -0.39
N THR A 112 2.91 -5.24 -0.93
CA THR A 112 1.89 -6.22 -1.31
C THR A 112 1.87 -7.40 -0.36
N ARG A 113 0.82 -8.21 -0.42
CA ARG A 113 0.68 -9.45 0.37
C ARG A 113 0.86 -9.23 1.88
N ASN A 114 0.42 -8.06 2.38
CA ASN A 114 0.50 -7.74 3.82
C ASN A 114 -0.45 -8.65 4.60
N ASN A 115 0.07 -9.30 5.64
CA ASN A 115 -0.72 -10.24 6.43
C ASN A 115 -1.77 -9.54 7.29
N LEU A 116 -2.83 -10.27 7.58
CA LEU A 116 -3.86 -9.92 8.55
C LEU A 116 -3.80 -10.91 9.72
N TYR A 117 -3.96 -10.38 10.92
CA TYR A 117 -3.98 -11.16 12.16
C TYR A 117 -5.26 -10.86 12.94
N VAL A 118 -5.70 -11.84 13.71
CA VAL A 118 -6.70 -11.63 14.76
C VAL A 118 -6.03 -11.86 16.09
N VAL A 119 -6.16 -10.90 16.98
CA VAL A 119 -5.56 -10.92 18.30
C VAL A 119 -6.61 -10.77 19.39
N VAL A 120 -6.33 -11.36 20.52
CA VAL A 120 -7.15 -11.34 21.74
C VAL A 120 -6.27 -11.05 22.95
N PRO A 121 -6.81 -10.56 24.08
CA PRO A 121 -6.06 -10.49 25.33
C PRO A 121 -5.42 -11.84 25.69
N ALA A 122 -4.25 -11.84 26.29
CA ALA A 122 -3.50 -13.09 26.57
C ALA A 122 -4.32 -14.12 27.36
N ALA A 123 -5.14 -13.66 28.33
CA ALA A 123 -6.00 -14.50 29.18
C ALA A 123 -7.37 -14.82 28.57
N SER A 124 -7.65 -14.42 27.31
CA SER A 124 -8.95 -14.63 26.66
C SER A 124 -9.29 -16.11 26.49
N ASP A 125 -10.57 -16.44 26.57
CA ASP A 125 -11.15 -17.76 26.27
C ASP A 125 -11.29 -18.00 24.76
N ILE A 126 -11.24 -16.97 23.92
CA ILE A 126 -11.37 -17.04 22.47
C ILE A 126 -10.17 -17.78 21.87
N ARG A 127 -10.40 -18.83 21.08
CA ARG A 127 -9.37 -19.68 20.47
C ARG A 127 -9.37 -19.67 18.94
N ALA A 128 -10.53 -19.40 18.33
CA ALA A 128 -10.74 -19.47 16.89
C ALA A 128 -11.63 -18.32 16.41
N ILE A 129 -11.69 -18.13 15.09
CA ILE A 129 -12.57 -17.10 14.46
C ILE A 129 -14.04 -17.32 14.83
N GLN A 130 -14.48 -18.57 14.93
CA GLN A 130 -15.87 -18.91 15.30
C GLN A 130 -16.28 -18.41 16.69
N ASP A 131 -15.32 -18.29 17.61
CA ASP A 131 -15.56 -17.81 18.96
C ASP A 131 -15.81 -16.29 19.03
N LEU A 132 -15.60 -15.57 17.91
CA LEU A 132 -15.87 -14.14 17.81
C LEU A 132 -17.36 -13.80 17.77
N LYS A 133 -18.24 -14.80 17.55
CA LYS A 133 -19.68 -14.57 17.50
C LYS A 133 -20.19 -13.94 18.80
N GLY A 134 -20.86 -12.79 18.67
CA GLY A 134 -21.39 -12.01 19.79
C GLY A 134 -20.35 -11.23 20.61
N ARG A 135 -19.07 -11.33 20.27
CA ARG A 135 -17.97 -10.62 20.95
C ARG A 135 -17.82 -9.18 20.43
N LYS A 136 -17.22 -8.32 21.27
CA LYS A 136 -16.80 -6.96 20.89
C LYS A 136 -15.51 -7.06 20.10
N VAL A 137 -15.56 -6.79 18.79
CA VAL A 137 -14.41 -6.95 17.90
C VAL A 137 -14.08 -5.63 17.21
N SER A 138 -12.83 -5.19 17.33
CA SER A 138 -12.34 -4.02 16.62
C SER A 138 -11.98 -4.36 15.16
N ILE A 139 -12.57 -3.60 14.25
CA ILE A 139 -12.26 -3.62 12.82
C ILE A 139 -12.13 -2.15 12.37
N PHE A 140 -10.98 -1.77 11.81
CA PHE A 140 -10.77 -0.41 11.31
C PHE A 140 -11.44 -0.25 9.95
N ARG A 141 -12.69 0.26 9.97
CA ARG A 141 -13.55 0.31 8.80
C ARG A 141 -13.03 1.27 7.72
N GLY A 142 -13.30 0.90 6.47
CA GLY A 142 -12.90 1.68 5.29
C GLY A 142 -11.43 1.56 4.91
N THR A 143 -10.64 0.78 5.65
CA THR A 143 -9.24 0.47 5.34
C THR A 143 -9.10 -0.84 4.55
N ASN A 144 -7.90 -1.14 4.04
CA ASN A 144 -7.62 -2.44 3.44
C ASN A 144 -7.79 -3.60 4.45
N GLY A 145 -7.57 -3.34 5.74
CA GLY A 145 -7.81 -4.30 6.80
C GLY A 145 -9.29 -4.64 6.99
N HIS A 146 -10.20 -3.72 6.70
CA HIS A 146 -11.64 -3.96 6.80
C HIS A 146 -12.10 -5.07 5.86
N LEU A 147 -11.79 -4.95 4.57
CA LEU A 147 -12.22 -5.95 3.59
C LEU A 147 -11.56 -7.31 3.82
N ALA A 148 -10.27 -7.32 4.17
CA ALA A 148 -9.56 -8.55 4.52
C ALA A 148 -10.21 -9.24 5.73
N ALA A 149 -10.62 -8.48 6.76
CA ALA A 149 -11.34 -9.01 7.92
C ALA A 149 -12.69 -9.64 7.52
N VAL A 150 -13.46 -8.95 6.67
CA VAL A 150 -14.75 -9.48 6.17
C VAL A 150 -14.53 -10.77 5.41
N ASN A 151 -13.53 -10.87 4.57
CA ASN A 151 -13.22 -12.08 3.80
C ASN A 151 -12.77 -13.23 4.71
N VAL A 152 -11.98 -12.95 5.75
CA VAL A 152 -11.60 -13.95 6.76
C VAL A 152 -12.82 -14.44 7.54
N LEU A 153 -13.71 -13.54 7.96
CA LEU A 153 -14.95 -13.91 8.63
C LEU A 153 -15.81 -14.82 7.74
N ALA A 154 -16.01 -14.44 6.48
CA ALA A 154 -16.81 -15.19 5.51
C ALA A 154 -16.23 -16.61 5.27
N ALA A 155 -14.92 -16.74 5.14
CA ALA A 155 -14.23 -18.02 4.99
C ALA A 155 -14.41 -18.93 6.23
N ASN A 156 -14.76 -18.36 7.38
CA ASN A 156 -15.00 -19.07 8.64
C ASN A 156 -16.49 -19.12 9.03
N GLY A 157 -17.40 -18.85 8.09
CA GLY A 157 -18.85 -18.96 8.29
C GLY A 157 -19.47 -17.84 9.11
N LEU A 158 -18.78 -16.69 9.25
CA LEU A 158 -19.25 -15.51 9.97
C LEU A 158 -19.37 -14.30 9.06
N THR A 159 -20.12 -13.31 9.52
CA THR A 159 -20.22 -11.97 8.94
C THR A 159 -19.97 -10.91 10.01
N GLU A 160 -19.79 -9.67 9.63
CA GLU A 160 -19.71 -8.56 10.61
C GLU A 160 -20.96 -8.45 11.50
N ARG A 161 -22.12 -8.91 11.02
CA ARG A 161 -23.39 -8.88 11.80
C ARG A 161 -23.40 -9.87 12.96
N ASP A 162 -22.56 -10.90 12.89
CA ASP A 162 -22.40 -11.88 13.98
C ASP A 162 -21.54 -11.32 15.13
N LEU A 163 -20.91 -10.16 14.93
CA LEU A 163 -20.04 -9.49 15.88
C LEU A 163 -20.73 -8.27 16.50
N LYS A 164 -20.24 -7.83 17.66
CA LYS A 164 -20.44 -6.47 18.17
C LYS A 164 -19.25 -5.63 17.68
N GLY A 165 -19.31 -5.23 16.38
CA GLY A 165 -18.22 -4.54 15.70
C GLY A 165 -18.00 -3.12 16.19
N ILE A 166 -16.75 -2.78 16.53
CA ILE A 166 -16.35 -1.46 16.99
C ILE A 166 -15.31 -0.91 16.01
N ASN A 167 -15.54 0.29 15.49
CA ASN A 167 -14.59 0.95 14.60
C ASN A 167 -13.57 1.76 15.40
N LEU A 168 -12.33 1.30 15.43
CA LEU A 168 -11.22 1.97 16.10
C LEU A 168 -10.02 2.05 15.16
N ASP A 169 -9.27 3.16 15.20
CA ASP A 169 -7.93 3.22 14.62
C ASP A 169 -6.96 2.30 15.38
N THR A 170 -5.81 2.01 14.78
CA THR A 170 -4.83 1.05 15.30
C THR A 170 -4.44 1.34 16.75
N GLY A 171 -4.10 2.59 17.09
CA GLY A 171 -3.67 2.95 18.45
C GLY A 171 -4.81 2.81 19.46
N SER A 172 -6.00 3.26 19.10
CA SER A 172 -7.20 3.12 19.92
C SER A 172 -7.60 1.66 20.13
N ALA A 173 -7.47 0.83 19.08
CA ALA A 173 -7.72 -0.62 19.15
C ALA A 173 -6.73 -1.32 20.09
N GLN A 174 -5.45 -0.96 20.05
CA GLN A 174 -4.43 -1.48 20.94
C GLN A 174 -4.74 -1.16 22.40
N ALA A 175 -5.06 0.10 22.70
CA ALA A 175 -5.44 0.53 24.03
C ALA A 175 -6.72 -0.18 24.53
N ALA A 176 -7.74 -0.28 23.66
CA ALA A 176 -9.01 -0.95 24.01
C ALA A 176 -8.82 -2.45 24.28
N LEU A 177 -7.95 -3.13 23.52
CA LEU A 177 -7.70 -4.57 23.72
C LEU A 177 -6.97 -4.83 25.03
N VAL A 178 -5.95 -4.04 25.34
CA VAL A 178 -5.18 -4.16 26.61
C VAL A 178 -6.04 -3.84 27.84
N SER A 179 -6.97 -2.89 27.72
CA SER A 179 -7.90 -2.52 28.81
C SER A 179 -9.18 -3.38 28.87
N ASN A 180 -9.29 -4.43 28.04
CA ASN A 180 -10.48 -5.27 27.90
C ASN A 180 -11.74 -4.48 27.45
N GLY A 181 -11.57 -3.36 26.76
CA GLY A 181 -12.66 -2.60 26.13
C GLY A 181 -13.23 -3.30 24.90
N VAL A 182 -12.41 -4.13 24.21
CA VAL A 182 -12.81 -5.07 23.18
C VAL A 182 -12.27 -6.46 23.49
N ASP A 183 -12.94 -7.51 22.97
CA ASP A 183 -12.59 -8.91 23.20
C ASP A 183 -11.56 -9.42 22.19
N ALA A 184 -11.56 -8.83 20.97
CA ALA A 184 -10.65 -9.17 19.89
C ALA A 184 -10.43 -7.96 18.96
N ALA A 185 -9.38 -8.02 18.15
CA ALA A 185 -9.11 -7.03 17.13
C ALA A 185 -8.48 -7.66 15.89
N PHE A 186 -8.86 -7.14 14.71
CA PHE A 186 -8.17 -7.38 13.46
C PHE A 186 -7.09 -6.33 13.23
N GLY A 187 -5.96 -6.72 12.61
CA GLY A 187 -4.91 -5.79 12.24
C GLY A 187 -3.70 -6.50 11.61
N GLY A 188 -2.59 -5.81 11.49
CA GLY A 188 -1.35 -6.29 10.90
C GLY A 188 -0.26 -6.55 11.96
N TYR A 189 0.97 -6.41 11.52
CA TYR A 189 2.19 -6.62 12.33
C TYR A 189 2.28 -5.70 13.56
N GLU A 190 1.55 -4.62 13.59
CA GLU A 190 1.53 -3.67 14.72
C GLU A 190 1.11 -4.32 16.05
N TRP A 191 0.48 -5.48 16.04
CA TRP A 191 0.12 -6.27 17.20
C TRP A 191 1.29 -7.03 17.83
N PHE A 192 2.37 -7.27 17.06
CA PHE A 192 3.47 -8.13 17.52
C PHE A 192 4.23 -7.55 18.70
N LYS A 193 4.32 -6.23 18.82
CA LYS A 193 4.91 -5.58 20.00
C LYS A 193 4.16 -5.96 21.27
N LEU A 194 2.83 -5.94 21.26
CA LEU A 194 1.99 -6.31 22.40
C LEU A 194 2.00 -7.83 22.63
N ARG A 195 2.05 -8.63 21.58
CA ARG A 195 2.23 -10.10 21.66
C ARG A 195 3.53 -10.44 22.39
N ASP A 196 4.61 -9.80 22.01
CA ASP A 196 5.94 -10.06 22.55
C ASP A 196 6.09 -9.58 24.00
N GLN A 197 5.24 -8.65 24.43
CA GLN A 197 5.08 -8.24 25.82
C GLN A 197 4.16 -9.17 26.63
N GLY A 198 3.58 -10.20 26.00
CA GLY A 198 2.65 -11.13 26.64
C GLY A 198 1.27 -10.53 26.94
N LEU A 199 0.93 -9.38 26.36
CA LEU A 199 -0.35 -8.70 26.60
C LEU A 199 -1.47 -9.22 25.72
N VAL A 200 -1.13 -9.68 24.50
CA VAL A 200 -2.07 -10.24 23.55
C VAL A 200 -1.57 -11.56 22.96
N ARG A 201 -2.48 -12.30 22.36
CA ARG A 201 -2.22 -13.58 21.70
C ARG A 201 -2.84 -13.55 20.31
N VAL A 202 -2.10 -14.05 19.31
CA VAL A 202 -2.60 -14.24 17.95
C VAL A 202 -3.39 -15.54 17.89
N ILE A 203 -4.63 -15.48 17.40
CA ILE A 203 -5.50 -16.65 17.21
C ILE A 203 -5.71 -17.00 15.74
N TYR A 204 -5.38 -16.09 14.83
CA TYR A 204 -5.50 -16.29 13.39
C TYR A 204 -4.45 -15.46 12.64
N SER A 205 -3.93 -16.01 11.56
CA SER A 205 -2.97 -15.37 10.67
C SER A 205 -3.24 -15.77 9.22
N THR A 206 -3.11 -14.82 8.29
CA THR A 206 -3.11 -15.11 6.85
C THR A 206 -1.72 -15.50 6.35
N GLN A 207 -0.70 -15.41 7.19
CA GLN A 207 0.68 -15.73 6.82
C GLN A 207 0.82 -17.20 6.40
N GLY A 208 1.40 -17.44 5.21
CA GLY A 208 1.54 -18.76 4.65
C GLY A 208 0.25 -19.39 4.12
N GLN A 209 -0.86 -18.65 4.11
CA GLN A 209 -2.14 -19.09 3.57
C GLN A 209 -2.37 -18.54 2.15
N ASP A 210 -3.59 -18.70 1.61
CA ASP A 210 -3.94 -18.16 0.31
C ASP A 210 -3.69 -16.64 0.27
N PRO A 211 -2.82 -16.15 -0.63
CA PRO A 211 -2.52 -14.73 -0.73
C PRO A 211 -3.74 -13.86 -1.06
N ALA A 212 -4.86 -14.46 -1.47
CA ALA A 212 -6.13 -13.76 -1.67
C ALA A 212 -6.67 -13.08 -0.39
N PHE A 213 -6.28 -13.56 0.79
CA PHE A 213 -6.67 -12.97 2.08
C PHE A 213 -5.72 -11.86 2.56
N THR A 214 -4.65 -11.59 1.81
CA THR A 214 -3.69 -10.53 2.14
C THR A 214 -4.17 -9.16 1.66
N ARG A 215 -3.55 -8.12 2.19
CA ARG A 215 -3.86 -6.71 1.87
C ARG A 215 -2.84 -6.15 0.89
N GLN A 216 -3.29 -5.28 -0.01
CA GLN A 216 -2.43 -4.62 -0.98
C GLN A 216 -2.38 -3.11 -0.70
N ALA A 217 -1.27 -2.50 -1.09
CA ALA A 217 -1.12 -1.05 -1.09
C ALA A 217 -0.37 -0.59 -2.36
N GLY A 218 -0.55 0.66 -2.71
CA GLY A 218 0.07 1.24 -3.89
C GLY A 218 0.25 2.75 -3.77
N LEU A 219 0.95 3.30 -4.74
CA LEU A 219 1.14 4.73 -4.91
C LEU A 219 0.17 5.25 -5.97
N LEU A 220 -0.65 6.19 -5.57
CA LEU A 220 -1.59 6.90 -6.44
C LEU A 220 -1.12 8.31 -6.70
N VAL A 221 -1.58 8.89 -7.80
CA VAL A 221 -1.45 10.31 -8.11
C VAL A 221 -2.81 10.90 -8.46
N ARG A 222 -3.06 12.15 -8.10
CA ARG A 222 -4.20 12.92 -8.58
C ARG A 222 -4.07 13.16 -10.08
N SER A 223 -5.11 12.82 -10.87
CA SER A 223 -5.05 12.91 -12.34
C SER A 223 -4.74 14.32 -12.85
N GLU A 224 -5.27 15.35 -12.17
CA GLU A 224 -4.96 16.75 -12.50
C GLU A 224 -3.46 17.07 -12.31
N PHE A 225 -2.85 16.58 -11.24
CA PHE A 225 -1.41 16.77 -11.00
C PHE A 225 -0.58 16.00 -12.03
N GLU A 226 -0.98 14.77 -12.34
CA GLU A 226 -0.31 13.92 -13.33
C GLU A 226 -0.30 14.57 -14.73
N GLN A 227 -1.41 15.16 -15.15
CA GLN A 227 -1.53 15.84 -16.41
C GLN A 227 -0.68 17.12 -16.48
N ALA A 228 -0.62 17.87 -15.38
CA ALA A 228 0.14 19.12 -15.31
C ALA A 228 1.65 18.89 -15.16
N HIS A 229 2.07 17.82 -14.46
CA HIS A 229 3.44 17.61 -14.04
C HIS A 229 3.95 16.18 -14.31
N PRO A 230 3.86 15.66 -15.55
CA PRO A 230 4.24 14.28 -15.86
C PRO A 230 5.73 13.98 -15.61
N GLY A 231 6.59 14.98 -15.72
CA GLY A 231 8.03 14.86 -15.44
C GLY A 231 8.31 14.63 -13.96
N GLU A 232 7.61 15.34 -13.10
CA GLU A 232 7.68 15.19 -11.64
C GLU A 232 7.10 13.84 -11.20
N VAL A 233 5.98 13.40 -11.81
CA VAL A 233 5.42 12.07 -11.57
C VAL A 233 6.42 10.98 -11.93
N GLN A 234 7.10 11.07 -13.10
CA GLN A 234 8.14 10.14 -13.48
C GLN A 234 9.28 10.10 -12.46
N ARG A 235 9.71 11.26 -11.97
CA ARG A 235 10.79 11.35 -10.97
C ARG A 235 10.40 10.71 -9.64
N VAL A 236 9.15 10.92 -9.19
CA VAL A 236 8.62 10.26 -7.98
C VAL A 236 8.60 8.74 -8.18
N VAL A 237 8.10 8.25 -9.31
CA VAL A 237 8.04 6.82 -9.63
C VAL A 237 9.45 6.22 -9.69
N ASP A 238 10.42 6.90 -10.30
CA ASP A 238 11.82 6.45 -10.34
C ASP A 238 12.39 6.20 -8.93
N VAL A 239 12.10 7.09 -7.99
CA VAL A 239 12.54 6.94 -6.59
C VAL A 239 11.84 5.77 -5.90
N PHE A 240 10.54 5.58 -6.10
CA PHE A 240 9.82 4.44 -5.53
C PHE A 240 10.27 3.10 -6.12
N VAL A 241 10.59 3.05 -7.40
CA VAL A 241 11.16 1.84 -8.05
C VAL A 241 12.55 1.53 -7.50
N ARG A 242 13.41 2.55 -7.33
CA ARG A 242 14.71 2.39 -6.67
C ARG A 242 14.56 1.88 -5.24
N ALA A 243 13.60 2.41 -4.49
CA ALA A 243 13.32 1.95 -3.13
C ALA A 243 12.81 0.51 -3.12
N ALA A 244 11.97 0.14 -4.08
CA ALA A 244 11.51 -1.24 -4.27
C ALA A 244 12.68 -2.19 -4.58
N GLN A 245 13.60 -1.79 -5.46
CA GLN A 245 14.80 -2.56 -5.77
C GLN A 245 15.64 -2.82 -4.51
N TRP A 246 15.97 -1.77 -3.77
CA TRP A 246 16.76 -1.88 -2.55
C TRP A 246 16.06 -2.75 -1.48
N SER A 247 14.76 -2.57 -1.32
CA SER A 247 13.93 -3.31 -0.35
C SER A 247 13.70 -4.78 -0.75
N SER A 248 13.95 -5.13 -2.01
CA SER A 248 13.77 -6.49 -2.54
C SER A 248 15.04 -7.35 -2.45
N ASP A 249 16.20 -6.73 -2.22
CA ASP A 249 17.47 -7.44 -2.11
C ASP A 249 17.61 -8.08 -0.72
N GLU A 250 17.70 -9.41 -0.68
CA GLU A 250 17.85 -10.18 0.56
C GLU A 250 19.11 -9.79 1.35
N LYS A 251 20.15 -9.25 0.69
CA LYS A 251 21.34 -8.73 1.36
C LYS A 251 21.02 -7.54 2.26
N ASN A 252 19.95 -6.81 1.96
CA ASN A 252 19.50 -5.64 2.72
C ASN A 252 18.48 -5.99 3.82
N ARG A 253 18.11 -7.27 4.02
CA ARG A 253 17.03 -7.66 4.94
C ARG A 253 17.19 -7.06 6.34
N ALA A 254 18.34 -7.16 6.95
CA ALA A 254 18.58 -6.60 8.29
C ALA A 254 18.46 -5.06 8.27
N ALA A 255 19.14 -4.39 7.33
CA ALA A 255 19.10 -2.94 7.19
C ALA A 255 17.70 -2.41 6.85
N LEU A 256 16.90 -3.18 6.09
CA LEU A 256 15.52 -2.88 5.78
C LEU A 256 14.66 -2.87 7.04
N PHE A 257 14.77 -3.91 7.87
CA PHE A 257 14.00 -4.01 9.10
C PHE A 257 14.43 -2.96 10.13
N GLU A 258 15.71 -2.64 10.22
CA GLU A 258 16.21 -1.52 11.01
C GLU A 258 15.66 -0.17 10.53
N SER A 259 15.63 0.05 9.21
CA SER A 259 15.03 1.25 8.63
C SER A 259 13.55 1.36 8.99
N TRP A 260 12.79 0.28 8.85
CA TRP A 260 11.37 0.27 9.21
C TRP A 260 11.12 0.39 10.71
N ALA A 261 12.03 -0.08 11.54
CA ALA A 261 11.93 0.02 12.99
C ALA A 261 11.97 1.47 13.51
N ARG A 262 12.47 2.41 12.71
CA ARG A 262 12.38 3.85 13.02
C ARG A 262 10.94 4.34 13.23
N SER A 263 9.96 3.62 12.67
CA SER A 263 8.53 3.90 12.88
C SER A 263 8.01 3.52 14.28
N GLY A 264 8.85 2.92 15.12
CA GLY A 264 8.50 2.44 16.47
C GLY A 264 8.05 0.98 16.52
N THR A 265 8.01 0.28 15.39
CA THR A 265 7.77 -1.18 15.32
C THR A 265 9.11 -1.92 15.47
N PRO A 266 9.30 -2.76 16.48
CA PRO A 266 10.58 -3.45 16.72
C PRO A 266 11.04 -4.30 15.53
N VAL A 267 12.36 -4.44 15.34
CA VAL A 267 12.95 -5.29 14.27
C VAL A 267 12.38 -6.70 14.30
N LYS A 268 12.28 -7.32 15.46
CA LYS A 268 11.73 -8.67 15.60
C LYS A 268 10.27 -8.82 15.14
N SER A 269 9.50 -7.73 15.14
CA SER A 269 8.15 -7.74 14.59
C SER A 269 8.17 -7.82 13.05
N TRP A 270 9.16 -7.19 12.42
CA TRP A 270 9.40 -7.30 10.99
C TRP A 270 9.93 -8.69 10.62
N GLU A 271 10.84 -9.25 11.42
CA GLU A 271 11.31 -10.62 11.24
C GLU A 271 10.15 -11.62 11.29
N ALA A 272 9.23 -11.47 12.25
CA ALA A 272 8.04 -12.31 12.35
C ALA A 272 7.06 -12.09 11.20
N GLU A 273 6.79 -10.84 10.77
CA GLU A 273 5.92 -10.53 9.64
C GLU A 273 6.43 -11.11 8.33
N PHE A 274 7.74 -11.15 8.14
CA PHE A 274 8.40 -11.66 6.92
C PHE A 274 8.95 -13.07 7.06
N GLU A 275 8.58 -13.79 8.11
CA GLU A 275 9.01 -15.17 8.31
C GLU A 275 8.58 -16.04 7.11
N ASN A 276 9.54 -16.76 6.52
CA ASN A 276 9.35 -17.60 5.33
C ASN A 276 8.82 -16.86 4.09
N GLN A 277 8.97 -15.53 4.03
CA GLN A 277 8.59 -14.72 2.87
C GLN A 277 9.80 -14.01 2.26
N GLY A 278 9.92 -14.07 0.93
CA GLY A 278 10.95 -13.36 0.18
C GLY A 278 10.67 -11.85 0.12
N LEU A 279 11.71 -11.04 0.27
CA LEU A 279 11.58 -9.59 0.17
C LEU A 279 11.07 -9.14 -1.19
N ALA A 280 11.56 -9.75 -2.28
CA ALA A 280 11.19 -9.37 -3.64
C ALA A 280 9.70 -9.56 -3.93
N GLU A 281 9.06 -10.60 -3.38
CA GLU A 281 7.64 -10.85 -3.56
C GLU A 281 6.78 -9.78 -2.87
N ARG A 282 7.19 -9.33 -1.66
CA ARG A 282 6.46 -8.35 -0.86
C ARG A 282 6.71 -6.90 -1.30
N ASN A 283 7.87 -6.62 -1.87
CA ASN A 283 8.32 -5.26 -2.22
C ASN A 283 8.32 -4.99 -3.74
N SER A 284 7.84 -5.94 -4.56
CA SER A 284 7.70 -5.74 -6.01
C SER A 284 6.81 -4.53 -6.32
N PRO A 285 7.23 -3.62 -7.22
CA PRO A 285 6.40 -2.52 -7.68
C PRO A 285 5.45 -2.91 -8.82
N LEU A 286 5.50 -4.16 -9.28
CA LEU A 286 4.77 -4.59 -10.47
C LEU A 286 3.26 -4.55 -10.24
N LEU A 287 2.54 -4.05 -11.25
CA LEU A 287 1.10 -4.19 -11.39
C LEU A 287 0.82 -5.44 -12.22
N ASP A 288 1.25 -6.60 -11.69
CA ASP A 288 1.13 -7.89 -12.34
C ASP A 288 -0.29 -8.49 -12.26
N GLY A 289 -0.47 -9.69 -12.82
CA GLY A 289 -1.76 -10.35 -12.85
C GLY A 289 -2.36 -10.56 -11.46
N PHE A 290 -1.52 -10.81 -10.43
CA PHE A 290 -1.99 -10.97 -9.06
C PHE A 290 -2.52 -9.66 -8.50
N VAL A 291 -1.74 -8.58 -8.56
CA VAL A 291 -2.13 -7.27 -8.03
C VAL A 291 -3.41 -6.78 -8.71
N VAL A 292 -3.48 -6.85 -10.04
CA VAL A 292 -4.67 -6.44 -10.80
C VAL A 292 -5.89 -7.27 -10.40
N ALA A 293 -5.74 -8.60 -10.26
CA ALA A 293 -6.83 -9.48 -9.83
C ALA A 293 -7.32 -9.15 -8.41
N ARG A 294 -6.41 -8.79 -7.50
CA ARG A 294 -6.80 -8.37 -6.13
C ARG A 294 -7.62 -7.09 -6.15
N TYR A 295 -7.20 -6.07 -6.89
CA TYR A 295 -7.99 -4.84 -7.03
C TYR A 295 -9.37 -5.11 -7.67
N LYS A 296 -9.45 -5.98 -8.69
CA LYS A 296 -10.74 -6.38 -9.29
C LYS A 296 -11.64 -7.11 -8.29
N ALA A 297 -11.07 -7.99 -7.47
CA ALA A 297 -11.81 -8.67 -6.40
C ALA A 297 -12.33 -7.68 -5.35
N VAL A 298 -11.51 -6.70 -4.95
CA VAL A 298 -11.93 -5.63 -4.03
C VAL A 298 -13.13 -4.86 -4.57
N VAL A 299 -13.18 -4.54 -5.88
CA VAL A 299 -14.35 -3.90 -6.50
C VAL A 299 -15.61 -4.78 -6.37
N ALA A 300 -15.49 -6.08 -6.69
CA ALA A 300 -16.60 -7.01 -6.60
C ALA A 300 -17.12 -7.14 -5.17
N ASP A 301 -16.23 -7.35 -4.21
CA ASP A 301 -16.57 -7.50 -2.79
C ASP A 301 -17.17 -6.20 -2.22
N ALA A 302 -16.59 -5.05 -2.56
CA ALA A 302 -17.09 -3.74 -2.12
C ALA A 302 -18.49 -3.42 -2.66
N LEU A 303 -18.81 -3.84 -3.89
CA LEU A 303 -20.17 -3.75 -4.44
C LEU A 303 -21.13 -4.68 -3.69
N GLN A 304 -20.76 -5.93 -3.50
CA GLN A 304 -21.57 -6.94 -2.78
C GLN A 304 -21.87 -6.49 -1.34
N LEU A 305 -20.88 -5.91 -0.67
CA LEU A 305 -20.99 -5.41 0.71
C LEU A 305 -21.61 -4.01 0.80
N LYS A 306 -21.97 -3.41 -0.35
CA LYS A 306 -22.52 -2.05 -0.46
C LYS A 306 -21.62 -0.95 0.11
N LEU A 307 -20.30 -1.18 0.10
CA LEU A 307 -19.28 -0.18 0.45
C LEU A 307 -19.10 0.84 -0.67
N ILE A 308 -19.38 0.44 -1.91
CA ILE A 308 -19.47 1.32 -3.08
C ILE A 308 -20.82 1.11 -3.78
N ARG A 309 -21.30 2.15 -4.46
CA ARG A 309 -22.57 2.11 -5.22
C ARG A 309 -22.37 1.98 -6.71
N ARG A 310 -21.19 2.27 -7.22
CA ARG A 310 -20.80 2.21 -8.62
C ARG A 310 -19.55 1.37 -8.78
N SER A 311 -19.50 0.58 -9.85
CA SER A 311 -18.31 -0.19 -10.20
C SER A 311 -17.18 0.73 -10.63
N VAL A 312 -15.96 0.25 -10.49
CA VAL A 312 -14.73 0.88 -10.98
C VAL A 312 -14.08 -0.07 -11.98
N THR A 313 -13.74 0.45 -13.16
CA THR A 313 -12.93 -0.27 -14.14
C THR A 313 -11.46 -0.15 -13.71
N VAL A 314 -10.91 -1.23 -13.20
CA VAL A 314 -9.53 -1.24 -12.66
C VAL A 314 -8.50 -0.99 -13.77
N ASP A 315 -8.71 -1.58 -14.95
CA ASP A 315 -7.78 -1.45 -16.08
C ASP A 315 -7.62 0.01 -16.55
N ASP A 316 -8.69 0.82 -16.52
CA ASP A 316 -8.65 2.24 -16.88
C ASP A 316 -8.02 3.14 -15.80
N TRP A 317 -7.98 2.64 -14.56
CA TRP A 317 -7.42 3.35 -13.42
C TRP A 317 -5.91 3.19 -13.31
N ILE A 318 -5.37 2.07 -13.78
CA ILE A 318 -3.93 1.79 -13.76
C ILE A 318 -3.22 2.64 -14.81
N GLU A 319 -2.10 3.27 -14.43
CA GLU A 319 -1.23 4.04 -15.32
C GLU A 319 0.18 3.44 -15.34
N PRO A 320 0.44 2.43 -16.20
CA PRO A 320 1.68 1.66 -16.17
C PRO A 320 2.88 2.36 -16.83
N ARG A 321 2.67 3.42 -17.61
CA ARG A 321 3.74 4.01 -18.44
C ARG A 321 4.93 4.52 -17.62
N TYR A 322 4.67 5.09 -16.45
CA TYR A 322 5.73 5.61 -15.57
C TYR A 322 6.58 4.49 -14.97
N LEU A 323 5.92 3.43 -14.47
CA LEU A 323 6.60 2.24 -13.97
C LEU A 323 7.44 1.59 -15.06
N GLN A 324 6.89 1.37 -16.26
CA GLN A 324 7.61 0.78 -17.38
C GLN A 324 8.80 1.63 -17.81
N ALA A 325 8.66 2.96 -17.85
CA ALA A 325 9.75 3.88 -18.15
C ALA A 325 10.86 3.80 -17.10
N SER A 326 10.50 3.75 -15.80
CA SER A 326 11.47 3.57 -14.72
C SER A 326 12.22 2.24 -14.81
N LEU A 327 11.51 1.14 -15.07
CA LEU A 327 12.14 -0.18 -15.20
C LEU A 327 13.16 -0.20 -16.33
N ARG A 328 12.83 0.36 -17.51
CA ARG A 328 13.77 0.48 -18.62
C ARG A 328 14.97 1.38 -18.29
N LYS A 329 14.69 2.57 -17.74
CA LYS A 329 15.71 3.57 -17.39
C LYS A 329 16.73 3.03 -16.39
N LEU A 330 16.28 2.22 -15.43
CA LEU A 330 17.10 1.65 -14.37
C LEU A 330 17.67 0.26 -14.72
N GLY A 331 17.33 -0.30 -15.89
CA GLY A 331 17.78 -1.65 -16.29
C GLY A 331 17.16 -2.75 -15.41
N LEU A 332 15.94 -2.56 -14.93
CA LEU A 332 15.25 -3.45 -14.00
C LEU A 332 14.12 -4.27 -14.66
N GLU A 333 14.05 -4.27 -15.98
CA GLU A 333 13.14 -5.15 -16.71
C GLU A 333 13.47 -6.61 -16.40
N GLY A 334 12.48 -7.38 -15.92
CA GLY A 334 12.70 -8.77 -15.46
C GLY A 334 13.36 -8.91 -14.08
N HIS A 335 13.63 -7.82 -13.36
CA HIS A 335 14.20 -7.87 -12.01
C HIS A 335 13.26 -8.56 -11.00
N TRP A 336 11.96 -8.29 -11.09
CA TRP A 336 10.93 -8.97 -10.30
C TRP A 336 10.20 -10.00 -11.15
N ARG A 337 9.91 -11.13 -10.52
CA ARG A 337 9.07 -12.16 -11.12
C ARG A 337 7.61 -11.69 -11.09
N ALA A 338 6.95 -11.70 -12.25
CA ALA A 338 5.52 -11.46 -12.33
C ALA A 338 4.72 -12.69 -11.86
N HIS A 339 3.51 -12.45 -11.34
CA HIS A 339 2.59 -13.48 -10.88
C HIS A 339 1.28 -13.44 -11.68
N ASP A 340 0.68 -14.59 -11.87
CA ASP A 340 -0.65 -14.72 -12.46
C ASP A 340 -1.75 -14.28 -11.48
N SER A 341 -3.01 -14.28 -11.92
CA SER A 341 -4.16 -13.86 -11.10
C SER A 341 -4.36 -14.67 -9.81
N ARG A 342 -3.75 -15.85 -9.70
CA ARG A 342 -3.77 -16.71 -8.51
C ARG A 342 -2.53 -16.55 -7.62
N GLY A 343 -1.63 -15.66 -8.01
CA GLY A 343 -0.38 -15.42 -7.28
C GLY A 343 0.72 -16.45 -7.54
N LYS A 344 0.59 -17.25 -8.61
CA LYS A 344 1.65 -18.19 -9.04
C LYS A 344 2.64 -17.47 -9.93
N PRO A 345 3.94 -17.75 -9.80
CA PRO A 345 4.96 -17.20 -10.70
C PRO A 345 4.68 -17.50 -12.17
N VAL A 346 4.79 -16.50 -13.03
CA VAL A 346 4.69 -16.67 -14.48
C VAL A 346 6.00 -17.22 -15.02
N PRO A 347 5.99 -18.35 -15.78
CA PRO A 347 7.20 -18.90 -16.37
C PRO A 347 7.90 -17.89 -17.30
N GLY A 348 9.26 -17.90 -17.31
CA GLY A 348 10.06 -17.02 -18.17
C GLY A 348 10.25 -15.59 -17.66
N THR A 349 9.69 -15.24 -16.49
CA THR A 349 9.93 -13.95 -15.82
C THR A 349 10.91 -14.09 -14.66
N ASP A 350 11.88 -15.00 -14.78
CA ASP A 350 12.86 -15.26 -13.73
C ASP A 350 13.76 -14.03 -13.49
N SER A 351 13.79 -13.59 -12.24
CA SER A 351 14.69 -12.51 -11.84
C SER A 351 16.16 -12.92 -12.06
N VAL A 352 16.97 -12.03 -12.60
CA VAL A 352 18.41 -12.18 -12.80
C VAL A 352 19.17 -12.36 -11.47
N ALA A 353 18.48 -12.27 -10.33
CA ALA A 353 19.06 -12.27 -8.98
C ALA A 353 19.49 -13.64 -8.43
N THR A 354 19.42 -14.76 -9.23
CA THR A 354 19.73 -16.10 -8.71
C THR A 354 21.13 -16.59 -9.12
N ASN A 355 21.96 -15.81 -9.80
CA ASN A 355 23.31 -16.23 -10.23
C ASN A 355 24.43 -15.34 -9.65
N ALA A 356 24.54 -15.29 -8.33
CA ALA A 356 25.79 -14.96 -7.66
C ALA A 356 26.01 -15.98 -6.54
N ARG A 357 26.58 -17.14 -6.93
CA ARG A 357 27.20 -18.07 -5.98
C ARG A 357 28.57 -17.54 -5.57
#